data_7691f77edde0b176923472eabcaa71b6
#
_entry.id   7691f77edde0b176923472eabcaa71b6
#
_cell.length_a   1.000
_cell.length_b   1.000
_cell.length_c   1.000
_cell.angle_alpha   90.00
_cell.angle_beta   90.00
_cell.angle_gamma   90.00
#
_symmetry.space_group_name_H-M   'P 1'
#
loop_
_entity.id
_entity.type
_entity.pdbx_description
1 polymer ?
#
loop_
_entity_poly.entity_id
_entity_poly.type
_entity_poly.pdbx_seq_one_letter_code
_entity_poly.pdbx_strand_id
1 'polypeptide(L)'
;MRKIRNIAAVFLAALLAAGSGTAVFAASEDAAGGTEWQISKSKTAENLDENMEAKVTLSLPAAEEQLVSDVVFVLDKSTSPALEDQALGMLQNLKEQIDGTGAKVKVGVVVFDRKANVQGFMDLSTEYDAIEAAVGVETSSGTNTHAGLLAGTRLLDEDTEVDAARKYLIFISDGITYMYGEEPTAVDWQFMADSLQTFVGPDNWSSRYGSNDAPESWDVWLEKIGGEVEADDSLYDYPYGGTFPDTFIPPEENQNHANSVDKALYLTYTAYKDAASRYHCYAMTANTNKGEQYVWGPAFMDYLAGGEEVDFTGIQNDIFYLLDAGSQVIDVMGKTDAYDFDFVNSLDALEVTVGGTALGKEVLGENSYGFGKKEDGSSQFVVTYIPEGQEGVPEESIIWDINVPVSSFAPVQLTYKVKLVNPCTEAGTYGQYDPDGSLGYEGLYTNNSAVLYPVRTDGTEGAPEWFGMPTVSYTVEEPDEPPVEPTVTPEAPTPAPDTGTTSRPAVKAEPAATGDHTDGIWMVLLAGAALGAVLCLKKKMKRSGC
;
A
#
# COMPACT_ATOMS: atom_id res chain seq x y z
N MET A 1 19.86 -12.71 -28.43
CA MET A 1 21.12 -12.84 -27.66
C MET A 1 21.29 -11.74 -26.56
N ARG A 2 20.95 -10.46 -26.79
CA ARG A 2 21.06 -9.41 -25.74
C ARG A 2 19.97 -9.56 -24.64
N LYS A 3 18.74 -9.95 -25.01
CA LYS A 3 17.63 -10.21 -24.07
C LYS A 3 17.90 -11.41 -23.13
N ILE A 4 18.48 -12.50 -23.65
CA ILE A 4 18.80 -13.69 -22.85
C ILE A 4 19.90 -13.40 -21.80
N ARG A 5 20.88 -12.51 -22.09
CA ARG A 5 21.90 -12.13 -21.10
C ARG A 5 21.32 -11.33 -19.93
N ASN A 6 20.29 -10.52 -20.16
CA ASN A 6 19.62 -9.79 -19.08
C ASN A 6 18.75 -10.73 -18.22
N ILE A 7 18.09 -11.71 -18.85
CA ILE A 7 17.31 -12.75 -18.15
C ILE A 7 18.20 -13.57 -17.19
N ALA A 8 19.39 -14.00 -17.66
CA ALA A 8 20.34 -14.73 -16.82
C ALA A 8 20.84 -13.93 -15.61
N ALA A 9 20.99 -12.62 -15.77
CA ALA A 9 21.40 -11.74 -14.67
C ALA A 9 20.29 -11.57 -13.61
N VAL A 10 19.04 -11.51 -14.04
CA VAL A 10 17.86 -11.41 -13.16
C VAL A 10 17.64 -12.71 -12.40
N PHE A 11 17.75 -13.88 -13.06
CA PHE A 11 17.66 -15.18 -12.38
C PHE A 11 18.78 -15.39 -11.33
N LEU A 12 19.98 -14.92 -11.64
CA LEU A 12 21.11 -15.04 -10.70
C LEU A 12 20.88 -14.17 -9.44
N ALA A 13 20.22 -13.01 -9.58
CA ALA A 13 19.87 -12.15 -8.46
C ALA A 13 18.74 -12.77 -7.60
N ALA A 14 17.72 -13.37 -8.23
CA ALA A 14 16.62 -14.04 -7.53
C ALA A 14 17.08 -15.29 -6.76
N LEU A 15 17.96 -16.11 -7.34
CA LEU A 15 18.54 -17.30 -6.67
C LEU A 15 19.44 -16.95 -5.48
N LEU A 16 20.14 -15.81 -5.53
CA LEU A 16 20.96 -15.34 -4.40
C LEU A 16 20.10 -14.85 -3.23
N ALA A 17 18.87 -14.39 -3.48
CA ALA A 17 17.92 -13.96 -2.45
C ALA A 17 17.17 -15.14 -1.80
N ALA A 18 16.89 -16.21 -2.55
CA ALA A 18 16.19 -17.41 -2.04
C ALA A 18 17.06 -18.36 -1.20
N GLY A 19 18.38 -18.24 -1.27
CA GLY A 19 19.34 -19.16 -0.61
C GLY A 19 19.76 -18.81 0.81
N SER A 20 19.30 -17.70 1.40
CA SER A 20 19.66 -17.30 2.77
C SER A 20 18.40 -17.13 3.63
N GLY A 21 18.16 -18.13 4.49
CA GLY A 21 17.08 -18.10 5.47
C GLY A 21 17.04 -16.79 6.28
N THR A 22 15.80 -16.30 6.49
CA THR A 22 15.45 -15.18 7.38
C THR A 22 16.31 -13.91 7.21
N ALA A 23 16.20 -13.25 6.08
CA ALA A 23 16.62 -11.87 5.98
C ALA A 23 15.53 -11.00 6.64
N VAL A 24 15.78 -10.61 7.88
CA VAL A 24 15.18 -9.40 8.45
C VAL A 24 15.74 -8.27 7.61
N PHE A 25 14.90 -7.69 6.74
CA PHE A 25 15.28 -6.47 6.04
C PHE A 25 15.45 -5.36 7.08
N ALA A 26 16.70 -5.05 7.40
CA ALA A 26 17.04 -3.76 7.98
C ALA A 26 16.82 -2.75 6.85
N ALA A 27 15.83 -1.88 7.00
CA ALA A 27 15.70 -0.69 6.18
C ALA A 27 17.04 0.06 6.23
N SER A 28 17.60 0.36 5.08
CA SER A 28 18.73 1.28 4.98
C SER A 28 18.18 2.66 5.33
N GLU A 29 18.57 3.16 6.51
CA GLU A 29 18.38 4.56 6.91
C GLU A 29 19.33 5.43 6.08
N ASP A 30 18.98 5.77 4.86
CA ASP A 30 19.62 6.87 4.10
C ASP A 30 18.86 7.10 2.79
N ALA A 31 17.73 7.81 2.90
CA ALA A 31 17.19 8.68 1.83
C ALA A 31 16.02 9.49 2.42
N ALA A 32 15.81 10.70 1.95
CA ALA A 32 14.71 11.58 2.32
C ALA A 32 13.39 10.79 2.36
N GLY A 33 12.87 10.60 3.59
CA GLY A 33 11.96 9.52 3.93
C GLY A 33 10.57 9.64 3.34
N GLY A 34 10.38 9.04 2.17
CA GLY A 34 9.08 8.56 1.76
C GLY A 34 8.97 7.07 2.14
N THR A 35 7.85 6.63 2.65
CA THR A 35 7.58 5.21 2.85
C THR A 35 7.53 4.56 1.47
N GLU A 36 8.43 3.60 1.18
CA GLU A 36 8.35 2.82 -0.05
C GLU A 36 7.16 1.88 0.06
N TRP A 37 6.06 2.23 -0.60
CA TRP A 37 4.84 1.44 -0.60
C TRP A 37 5.03 0.20 -1.46
N GLN A 38 4.57 -0.93 -0.94
CA GLN A 38 4.48 -2.15 -1.73
C GLN A 38 3.37 -2.01 -2.78
N ILE A 39 3.66 -2.48 -3.98
CA ILE A 39 2.66 -2.51 -5.05
C ILE A 39 1.58 -3.53 -4.72
N SER A 40 0.32 -3.11 -4.79
CA SER A 40 -0.82 -3.99 -4.61
C SER A 40 -0.81 -5.10 -5.65
N LYS A 41 -0.83 -6.35 -5.20
CA LYS A 41 -0.79 -7.54 -6.05
C LYS A 41 -1.31 -8.76 -5.32
N SER A 42 -1.87 -9.69 -6.06
CA SER A 42 -2.26 -10.99 -5.53
C SER A 42 -1.94 -12.13 -6.50
N LYS A 43 -1.76 -13.32 -5.95
CA LYS A 43 -1.67 -14.57 -6.69
C LYS A 43 -2.59 -15.59 -6.04
N THR A 44 -3.48 -16.18 -6.84
CA THR A 44 -4.46 -17.16 -6.40
C THR A 44 -4.36 -18.40 -7.27
N ALA A 45 -4.83 -19.54 -6.77
CA ALA A 45 -4.96 -20.78 -7.54
C ALA A 45 -6.33 -21.40 -7.31
N GLU A 46 -6.96 -21.94 -8.35
CA GLU A 46 -8.07 -22.89 -8.21
C GLU A 46 -7.49 -24.25 -7.77
N ASN A 47 -8.25 -25.05 -7.04
CA ASN A 47 -7.79 -26.39 -6.66
C ASN A 47 -7.62 -27.30 -7.89
N LEU A 48 -6.82 -28.37 -7.76
CA LEU A 48 -6.61 -29.33 -8.84
C LEU A 48 -7.93 -29.95 -9.31
N ASP A 49 -8.09 -30.00 -10.62
CA ASP A 49 -9.19 -30.69 -11.29
C ASP A 49 -8.91 -32.20 -11.49
N GLU A 50 -9.83 -32.91 -12.13
CA GLU A 50 -9.71 -34.34 -12.46
C GLU A 50 -8.53 -34.66 -13.42
N ASN A 51 -8.00 -33.67 -14.13
CA ASN A 51 -6.84 -33.78 -15.02
C ASN A 51 -5.53 -33.44 -14.33
N MET A 52 -5.57 -33.18 -13.01
CA MET A 52 -4.47 -32.64 -12.22
C MET A 52 -3.99 -31.27 -12.73
N GLU A 53 -4.90 -30.43 -13.24
CA GLU A 53 -4.64 -29.09 -13.67
C GLU A 53 -5.22 -28.09 -12.66
N ALA A 54 -4.47 -27.02 -12.38
CA ALA A 54 -4.94 -25.86 -11.62
C ALA A 54 -4.84 -24.61 -12.47
N LYS A 55 -5.82 -23.70 -12.34
CA LYS A 55 -5.69 -22.36 -12.85
C LYS A 55 -5.05 -21.46 -11.80
N VAL A 56 -4.06 -20.71 -12.23
CA VAL A 56 -3.34 -19.74 -11.41
C VAL A 56 -3.58 -18.35 -11.99
N THR A 57 -3.90 -17.38 -11.13
CA THR A 57 -4.13 -16.00 -11.54
C THR A 57 -3.23 -15.04 -10.78
N LEU A 58 -2.44 -14.27 -11.51
CA LEU A 58 -1.72 -13.09 -11.04
C LEU A 58 -2.59 -11.85 -11.29
N SER A 59 -2.73 -10.97 -10.30
CA SER A 59 -3.51 -9.74 -10.42
C SER A 59 -2.71 -8.51 -9.98
N LEU A 60 -2.82 -7.43 -10.73
CA LEU A 60 -2.24 -6.11 -10.50
C LEU A 60 -3.32 -5.03 -10.78
N PRO A 61 -3.82 -4.29 -9.76
CA PRO A 61 -3.69 -4.52 -8.31
C PRO A 61 -4.30 -5.86 -7.85
N ALA A 62 -4.21 -6.14 -6.55
CA ALA A 62 -4.78 -7.35 -5.96
C ALA A 62 -6.27 -7.50 -6.30
N ALA A 63 -6.70 -8.73 -6.61
CA ALA A 63 -8.05 -8.98 -7.13
C ALA A 63 -9.17 -8.60 -6.14
N GLU A 64 -8.88 -8.63 -4.84
CA GLU A 64 -9.82 -8.37 -3.75
C GLU A 64 -9.77 -6.94 -3.24
N GLU A 65 -8.89 -6.11 -3.80
CA GLU A 65 -8.71 -4.74 -3.38
C GLU A 65 -9.89 -3.87 -3.80
N GLN A 66 -10.33 -3.02 -2.88
CA GLN A 66 -11.32 -2.00 -3.21
C GLN A 66 -10.66 -0.87 -4.02
N LEU A 67 -11.21 -0.58 -5.20
CA LEU A 67 -10.68 0.43 -6.11
C LEU A 67 -11.16 1.84 -5.70
N VAL A 68 -10.89 2.21 -4.44
CA VAL A 68 -11.21 3.52 -3.87
C VAL A 68 -9.93 4.21 -3.46
N SER A 69 -9.78 5.49 -3.80
CA SER A 69 -8.66 6.32 -3.34
C SER A 69 -9.17 7.60 -2.68
N ASP A 70 -8.47 8.04 -1.64
CA ASP A 70 -8.70 9.31 -0.97
C ASP A 70 -7.63 10.32 -1.39
N VAL A 71 -8.04 11.49 -1.85
CA VAL A 71 -7.15 12.59 -2.24
C VAL A 71 -7.52 13.82 -1.44
N VAL A 72 -6.61 14.31 -0.60
CA VAL A 72 -6.83 15.52 0.21
C VAL A 72 -5.94 16.65 -0.27
N PHE A 73 -6.54 17.75 -0.66
CA PHE A 73 -5.87 19.00 -0.94
C PHE A 73 -5.77 19.85 0.32
N VAL A 74 -4.56 20.29 0.64
CA VAL A 74 -4.28 21.26 1.71
C VAL A 74 -3.77 22.54 1.05
N LEU A 75 -4.63 23.54 0.95
CA LEU A 75 -4.45 24.73 0.11
C LEU A 75 -4.20 26.00 0.93
N ASP A 76 -3.08 26.62 0.70
CA ASP A 76 -2.77 27.95 1.17
C ASP A 76 -3.41 29.01 0.28
N LYS A 77 -4.45 29.68 0.78
CA LYS A 77 -5.19 30.69 0.01
C LYS A 77 -4.49 32.06 -0.08
N SER A 78 -3.34 32.20 0.55
CA SER A 78 -2.47 33.36 0.29
C SER A 78 -1.73 33.24 -1.07
N THR A 79 -1.86 32.11 -1.76
CA THR A 79 -1.17 31.77 -2.99
C THR A 79 -1.90 32.21 -4.27
N SER A 80 -1.33 31.92 -5.43
CA SER A 80 -1.88 32.29 -6.72
C SER A 80 -3.10 31.44 -7.12
N PRO A 81 -4.19 32.02 -7.61
CA PRO A 81 -5.33 31.29 -8.17
C PRO A 81 -4.97 30.31 -9.30
N ALA A 82 -3.84 30.52 -9.99
CA ALA A 82 -3.42 29.65 -11.09
C ALA A 82 -3.15 28.20 -10.65
N LEU A 83 -2.76 27.94 -9.39
CA LEU A 83 -2.58 26.60 -8.87
C LEU A 83 -3.92 25.91 -8.57
N GLU A 84 -4.92 26.69 -8.16
CA GLU A 84 -6.27 26.19 -7.97
C GLU A 84 -6.86 25.68 -9.30
N ASP A 85 -6.69 26.47 -10.38
CA ASP A 85 -7.10 26.08 -11.73
C ASP A 85 -6.38 24.81 -12.20
N GLN A 86 -5.08 24.67 -11.89
CA GLN A 86 -4.31 23.45 -12.24
C GLN A 86 -4.76 22.25 -11.43
N ALA A 87 -5.02 22.40 -10.12
CA ALA A 87 -5.55 21.33 -9.28
C ALA A 87 -6.92 20.85 -9.79
N LEU A 88 -7.81 21.78 -10.13
CA LEU A 88 -9.11 21.45 -10.71
C LEU A 88 -8.97 20.79 -12.08
N GLY A 89 -8.03 21.25 -12.91
CA GLY A 89 -7.70 20.63 -14.20
C GLY A 89 -7.22 19.19 -14.05
N MET A 90 -6.36 18.89 -13.08
CA MET A 90 -5.93 17.54 -12.74
C MET A 90 -7.12 16.66 -12.32
N LEU A 91 -7.97 17.17 -11.42
CA LEU A 91 -9.15 16.43 -10.96
C LEU A 91 -10.14 16.16 -12.09
N GLN A 92 -10.33 17.11 -13.01
CA GLN A 92 -11.17 16.91 -14.20
C GLN A 92 -10.61 15.81 -15.10
N ASN A 93 -9.30 15.81 -15.36
CA ASN A 93 -8.64 14.77 -16.14
C ASN A 93 -8.74 13.39 -15.45
N LEU A 94 -8.54 13.34 -14.14
CA LEU A 94 -8.67 12.11 -13.37
C LEU A 94 -10.11 11.58 -13.43
N LYS A 95 -11.11 12.48 -13.28
CA LYS A 95 -12.53 12.13 -13.42
C LYS A 95 -12.81 11.49 -14.78
N GLU A 96 -12.31 12.07 -15.87
CA GLU A 96 -12.49 11.53 -17.23
C GLU A 96 -11.86 10.14 -17.40
N GLN A 97 -10.72 9.90 -16.76
CA GLN A 97 -10.02 8.62 -16.84
C GLN A 97 -10.73 7.50 -16.06
N ILE A 98 -11.35 7.82 -14.93
CA ILE A 98 -12.08 6.83 -14.13
C ILE A 98 -13.54 6.64 -14.57
N ASP A 99 -14.06 7.54 -15.43
CA ASP A 99 -15.45 7.47 -15.89
C ASP A 99 -15.72 6.16 -16.64
N GLY A 100 -16.81 5.49 -16.26
CA GLY A 100 -17.15 4.17 -16.81
C GLY A 100 -16.33 2.99 -16.26
N THR A 101 -15.37 3.22 -15.37
CA THR A 101 -14.70 2.19 -14.56
C THR A 101 -15.48 1.94 -13.26
N GLY A 102 -15.15 0.90 -12.53
CA GLY A 102 -15.69 0.67 -11.18
C GLY A 102 -14.98 1.48 -10.09
N ALA A 103 -14.06 2.35 -10.48
CA ALA A 103 -13.20 3.13 -9.61
C ALA A 103 -13.95 4.27 -8.90
N LYS A 104 -13.49 4.60 -7.70
CA LYS A 104 -14.00 5.72 -6.93
C LYS A 104 -12.83 6.55 -6.39
N VAL A 105 -12.87 7.85 -6.61
CA VAL A 105 -11.94 8.80 -5.97
C VAL A 105 -12.75 9.75 -5.10
N LYS A 106 -12.41 9.81 -3.82
CA LYS A 106 -12.98 10.76 -2.87
C LYS A 106 -12.00 11.91 -2.67
N VAL A 107 -12.49 13.13 -2.80
CA VAL A 107 -11.67 14.34 -2.68
C VAL A 107 -12.08 15.11 -1.45
N GLY A 108 -11.13 15.33 -0.53
CA GLY A 108 -11.25 16.24 0.59
C GLY A 108 -10.50 17.54 0.31
N VAL A 109 -11.02 18.65 0.79
CA VAL A 109 -10.38 19.97 0.62
C VAL A 109 -10.21 20.64 1.96
N VAL A 110 -8.99 21.03 2.28
CA VAL A 110 -8.65 21.85 3.43
C VAL A 110 -8.07 23.16 2.91
N VAL A 111 -8.81 24.22 3.09
CA VAL A 111 -8.33 25.59 2.79
C VAL A 111 -7.93 26.24 4.10
N PHE A 112 -6.75 26.83 4.17
CA PHE A 112 -6.30 27.43 5.41
C PHE A 112 -5.85 28.89 5.26
N ASP A 113 -6.05 29.62 6.34
CA ASP A 113 -5.47 30.92 6.64
C ASP A 113 -4.84 30.87 8.04
N ARG A 114 -5.48 31.44 9.04
CA ARG A 114 -5.14 31.29 10.46
C ARG A 114 -5.61 29.96 11.02
N LYS A 115 -6.72 29.46 10.51
CA LYS A 115 -7.35 28.20 10.86
C LYS A 115 -7.61 27.37 9.63
N ALA A 116 -7.70 26.07 9.81
CA ALA A 116 -8.11 25.18 8.75
C ALA A 116 -9.64 25.21 8.57
N ASN A 117 -10.07 25.39 7.33
CA ASN A 117 -11.45 25.22 6.89
C ASN A 117 -11.55 23.92 6.12
N VAL A 118 -12.20 22.91 6.72
CA VAL A 118 -12.25 21.54 6.21
C VAL A 118 -13.55 21.30 5.47
N GLN A 119 -13.44 20.86 4.23
CA GLN A 119 -14.53 20.25 3.48
C GLN A 119 -14.29 18.76 3.42
N GLY A 120 -15.23 17.99 3.96
CA GLY A 120 -15.13 16.53 4.00
C GLY A 120 -15.04 15.89 2.62
N PHE A 121 -14.90 14.57 2.57
CA PHE A 121 -14.78 13.84 1.32
C PHE A 121 -16.03 13.98 0.45
N MET A 122 -15.80 14.27 -0.82
CA MET A 122 -16.77 14.37 -1.91
C MET A 122 -16.38 13.38 -3.01
N ASP A 123 -17.35 12.74 -3.63
CA ASP A 123 -17.11 11.82 -4.75
C ASP A 123 -16.76 12.59 -6.02
N LEU A 124 -15.57 12.35 -6.58
CA LEU A 124 -15.05 13.06 -7.75
C LEU A 124 -15.97 12.95 -8.97
N SER A 125 -16.62 11.80 -9.16
CA SER A 125 -17.47 11.56 -10.32
C SER A 125 -18.81 12.27 -10.25
N THR A 126 -19.38 12.40 -9.04
CA THR A 126 -20.77 12.86 -8.84
C THR A 126 -20.87 14.23 -8.17
N GLU A 127 -19.81 14.71 -7.48
CA GLU A 127 -19.84 15.93 -6.68
C GLU A 127 -18.76 16.94 -7.11
N TYR A 128 -18.34 16.91 -8.38
CA TYR A 128 -17.28 17.78 -8.90
C TYR A 128 -17.55 19.28 -8.66
N ASP A 129 -18.79 19.75 -8.87
CA ASP A 129 -19.15 21.16 -8.63
C ASP A 129 -18.98 21.56 -7.15
N ALA A 130 -19.19 20.62 -6.21
CA ALA A 130 -18.97 20.86 -4.79
C ALA A 130 -17.47 20.93 -4.46
N ILE A 131 -16.66 20.10 -5.12
CA ILE A 131 -15.19 20.16 -5.01
C ILE A 131 -14.66 21.49 -5.53
N GLU A 132 -15.12 21.95 -6.70
CA GLU A 132 -14.76 23.25 -7.27
C GLU A 132 -15.12 24.39 -6.31
N ALA A 133 -16.32 24.36 -5.74
CA ALA A 133 -16.75 25.34 -4.74
C ALA A 133 -15.90 25.29 -3.46
N ALA A 134 -15.48 24.11 -3.02
CA ALA A 134 -14.62 23.93 -1.85
C ALA A 134 -13.20 24.50 -2.07
N VAL A 135 -12.62 24.26 -3.24
CA VAL A 135 -11.33 24.84 -3.66
C VAL A 135 -11.43 26.36 -3.78
N GLY A 136 -12.55 26.88 -4.29
CA GLY A 136 -12.81 28.31 -4.46
C GLY A 136 -13.15 29.08 -3.19
N VAL A 137 -13.15 28.47 -1.99
CA VAL A 137 -13.47 29.15 -0.74
C VAL A 137 -12.49 30.28 -0.48
N GLU A 138 -12.99 31.50 -0.29
CA GLU A 138 -12.20 32.66 0.12
C GLU A 138 -11.92 32.61 1.63
N THR A 139 -10.71 33.03 2.01
CA THR A 139 -10.27 33.09 3.40
C THR A 139 -9.88 34.52 3.80
N SER A 140 -9.60 34.70 5.08
CA SER A 140 -9.08 35.95 5.60
C SER A 140 -7.54 35.99 5.49
N SER A 141 -6.89 36.89 6.21
CA SER A 141 -5.43 37.00 6.22
C SER A 141 -4.80 36.09 7.29
N GLY A 142 -3.53 35.78 7.11
CA GLY A 142 -2.73 34.97 8.02
C GLY A 142 -2.36 33.61 7.37
N THR A 143 -1.27 32.98 7.83
CA THR A 143 -0.79 31.73 7.29
C THR A 143 -0.40 30.77 8.41
N ASN A 144 -1.13 29.67 8.53
CA ASN A 144 -0.95 28.61 9.51
C ASN A 144 -0.91 27.25 8.78
N THR A 145 0.20 26.97 8.14
CA THR A 145 0.44 25.74 7.39
C THR A 145 0.33 24.50 8.27
N HIS A 146 0.78 24.62 9.53
CA HIS A 146 0.69 23.53 10.50
C HIS A 146 -0.77 23.09 10.73
N ALA A 147 -1.69 24.03 10.97
CA ALA A 147 -3.11 23.73 11.14
C ALA A 147 -3.72 23.08 9.89
N GLY A 148 -3.33 23.57 8.70
CA GLY A 148 -3.77 22.97 7.43
C GLY A 148 -3.36 21.51 7.29
N LEU A 149 -2.09 21.20 7.57
CA LEU A 149 -1.56 19.83 7.50
C LEU A 149 -2.19 18.91 8.53
N LEU A 150 -2.33 19.36 9.80
CA LEU A 150 -3.00 18.58 10.83
C LEU A 150 -4.45 18.23 10.44
N ALA A 151 -5.17 19.19 9.85
CA ALA A 151 -6.54 18.98 9.43
C ALA A 151 -6.64 18.03 8.23
N GLY A 152 -5.75 18.17 7.24
CA GLY A 152 -5.69 17.29 6.07
C GLY A 152 -5.34 15.85 6.44
N THR A 153 -4.36 15.69 7.32
CA THR A 153 -3.95 14.37 7.83
C THR A 153 -5.08 13.71 8.62
N ARG A 154 -5.75 14.47 9.50
CA ARG A 154 -6.91 13.97 10.25
C ARG A 154 -8.03 13.49 9.34
N LEU A 155 -8.30 14.21 8.26
CA LEU A 155 -9.32 13.81 7.29
C LEU A 155 -9.01 12.46 6.66
N LEU A 156 -7.73 12.19 6.34
CA LEU A 156 -7.28 10.87 5.87
C LEU A 156 -7.35 9.81 6.98
N ASP A 157 -7.00 10.14 8.23
CA ASP A 157 -7.04 9.22 9.37
C ASP A 157 -8.46 8.75 9.70
N GLU A 158 -9.45 9.62 9.55
CA GLU A 158 -10.86 9.34 9.86
C GLU A 158 -11.51 8.38 8.87
N ASP A 159 -11.02 8.29 7.64
CA ASP A 159 -11.49 7.29 6.69
C ASP A 159 -10.73 5.98 6.86
N THR A 160 -11.32 5.03 7.56
CA THR A 160 -10.74 3.72 7.82
C THR A 160 -11.12 2.66 6.78
N GLU A 161 -11.93 3.02 5.77
CA GLU A 161 -12.38 2.10 4.72
C GLU A 161 -11.38 2.01 3.56
N VAL A 162 -10.54 3.03 3.38
CA VAL A 162 -9.53 3.10 2.32
C VAL A 162 -8.16 2.72 2.89
N ASP A 163 -7.43 1.87 2.17
CA ASP A 163 -6.06 1.51 2.54
C ASP A 163 -5.12 2.73 2.51
N ALA A 164 -4.14 2.75 3.41
CA ALA A 164 -3.17 3.84 3.50
C ALA A 164 -2.38 4.04 2.18
N ALA A 165 -2.10 2.97 1.45
CA ALA A 165 -1.44 3.00 0.15
C ALA A 165 -2.27 3.66 -0.97
N ARG A 166 -3.54 3.95 -0.72
CA ARG A 166 -4.45 4.66 -1.63
C ARG A 166 -4.88 6.03 -1.11
N LYS A 167 -4.13 6.58 -0.16
CA LYS A 167 -4.38 7.89 0.43
C LYS A 167 -3.30 8.87 0.03
N TYR A 168 -3.74 10.01 -0.47
CA TYR A 168 -2.90 11.05 -1.05
C TYR A 168 -3.15 12.39 -0.38
N LEU A 169 -2.09 13.08 0.04
CA LEU A 169 -2.14 14.43 0.58
C LEU A 169 -1.32 15.37 -0.32
N ILE A 170 -1.99 16.37 -0.91
CA ILE A 170 -1.37 17.35 -1.81
C ILE A 170 -1.34 18.70 -1.09
N PHE A 171 -0.17 19.06 -0.58
CA PHE A 171 0.07 20.30 0.14
C PHE A 171 0.60 21.38 -0.79
N ILE A 172 -0.13 22.48 -0.93
CA ILE A 172 0.19 23.59 -1.82
C ILE A 172 0.33 24.87 -1.02
N SER A 173 1.53 25.45 -0.97
CA SER A 173 1.83 26.69 -0.25
C SER A 173 3.01 27.41 -0.89
N ASP A 174 3.16 28.73 -0.61
CA ASP A 174 4.41 29.45 -0.89
C ASP A 174 5.48 29.23 0.19
N GLY A 175 5.18 28.40 1.18
CA GLY A 175 6.06 28.07 2.30
C GLY A 175 6.22 29.21 3.33
N ILE A 176 5.56 30.35 3.13
CA ILE A 176 5.66 31.49 4.03
C ILE A 176 4.62 31.34 5.15
N THR A 177 5.09 30.92 6.31
CA THR A 177 4.24 30.68 7.49
C THR A 177 4.79 31.34 8.73
N TYR A 178 3.92 31.65 9.70
CA TYR A 178 4.34 32.24 10.98
C TYR A 178 3.38 31.90 12.13
N MET A 179 2.32 31.19 11.83
CA MET A 179 1.35 30.68 12.80
C MET A 179 1.43 29.16 12.91
N TYR A 180 1.03 28.64 14.05
CA TYR A 180 0.97 27.19 14.31
C TYR A 180 -0.14 26.86 15.32
N GLY A 181 -0.44 25.58 15.42
CA GLY A 181 -1.49 25.04 16.28
C GLY A 181 -2.90 25.15 15.69
N GLU A 182 -3.80 24.32 16.15
CA GLU A 182 -5.22 24.37 15.75
C GLU A 182 -5.87 25.66 16.26
N GLU A 183 -5.56 26.06 17.49
CA GLU A 183 -5.79 27.43 17.97
C GLU A 183 -4.57 28.26 17.59
N PRO A 184 -4.73 29.26 16.72
CA PRO A 184 -3.61 29.97 16.15
C PRO A 184 -2.72 30.61 17.23
N THR A 185 -1.45 30.30 17.17
CA THR A 185 -0.40 30.87 18.02
C THR A 185 0.59 31.61 17.14
N ALA A 186 1.00 32.81 17.54
CA ALA A 186 2.04 33.57 16.87
C ALA A 186 2.70 34.52 17.87
N VAL A 187 4.02 34.56 17.86
CA VAL A 187 4.81 35.51 18.65
C VAL A 187 5.05 36.79 17.84
N ASP A 188 5.21 36.61 16.54
CA ASP A 188 5.53 37.67 15.62
C ASP A 188 4.78 37.46 14.30
N TRP A 189 4.12 38.51 13.82
CA TRP A 189 3.39 38.48 12.56
C TRP A 189 4.06 39.33 11.47
N GLN A 190 4.95 40.25 11.91
CA GLN A 190 5.63 41.15 11.00
C GLN A 190 7.01 40.63 10.64
N PHE A 191 7.06 39.44 10.12
CA PHE A 191 8.31 38.95 9.56
C PHE A 191 8.60 39.54 8.16
N MET A 192 7.96 40.68 7.88
CA MET A 192 8.31 41.54 6.75
C MET A 192 9.51 42.38 7.09
N ALA A 193 10.45 42.36 6.26
CA ALA A 193 11.75 43.03 6.15
C ALA A 193 12.20 43.92 7.30
N ASP A 194 11.47 44.96 7.67
CA ASP A 194 11.97 45.99 8.55
C ASP A 194 11.68 45.76 10.04
N SER A 195 10.73 44.91 10.36
CA SER A 195 10.29 44.73 11.74
C SER A 195 10.88 43.50 12.42
N LEU A 196 11.26 42.49 11.67
CA LEU A 196 11.87 41.29 12.22
C LEU A 196 13.23 41.56 12.88
N GLN A 197 13.97 42.52 12.39
CA GLN A 197 15.28 42.87 12.96
C GLN A 197 15.19 43.41 14.39
N THR A 198 14.03 43.82 14.81
CA THR A 198 13.82 44.37 16.14
C THR A 198 13.27 43.40 17.15
N PHE A 199 12.81 42.27 16.68
CA PHE A 199 12.08 41.38 17.53
C PHE A 199 12.96 40.41 18.17
N VAL A 200 14.00 40.26 18.26
CA VAL A 200 14.33 38.94 18.53
C VAL A 200 15.70 38.74 18.99
N GLY A 201 15.82 37.92 19.88
CA GLY A 201 17.06 37.39 20.34
C GLY A 201 17.93 36.85 19.15
N PRO A 202 19.19 36.53 19.42
CA PRO A 202 20.19 36.20 18.38
C PRO A 202 19.85 35.03 17.48
N ASP A 203 18.80 34.31 17.76
CA ASP A 203 18.38 33.09 17.03
C ASP A 203 17.11 33.29 16.20
N ASN A 204 16.66 34.51 16.05
CA ASN A 204 15.53 34.80 15.20
C ASN A 204 15.90 34.64 13.73
N TRP A 205 14.86 34.27 12.94
CA TRP A 205 15.00 34.05 11.52
C TRP A 205 15.68 35.22 10.81
N SER A 206 15.17 36.42 10.98
CA SER A 206 15.65 37.61 10.27
C SER A 206 17.06 38.07 10.71
N SER A 207 17.44 37.87 11.96
CA SER A 207 18.79 38.18 12.40
C SER A 207 19.82 37.16 11.95
N ARG A 208 19.39 35.96 11.70
CA ARG A 208 20.27 34.83 11.35
C ARG A 208 20.45 34.70 9.84
N TYR A 209 19.39 34.85 9.09
CA TYR A 209 19.38 34.57 7.65
C TYR A 209 19.09 35.81 6.81
N GLY A 210 18.90 36.95 7.42
CA GLY A 210 18.29 38.09 6.72
C GLY A 210 16.83 37.79 6.40
N SER A 211 16.11 38.70 5.82
CA SER A 211 14.73 38.44 5.38
C SER A 211 14.63 37.56 4.12
N ASN A 212 15.73 37.18 3.52
CA ASN A 212 15.77 36.67 2.17
C ASN A 212 16.33 35.24 2.05
N ASP A 213 17.24 34.84 2.91
CA ASP A 213 18.02 33.63 2.71
C ASP A 213 17.42 32.43 3.43
N ALA A 214 17.44 31.27 2.77
CA ALA A 214 17.19 29.98 3.38
C ALA A 214 18.38 29.55 4.25
N PRO A 215 18.21 28.63 5.22
CA PRO A 215 19.33 28.00 5.92
C PRO A 215 20.27 27.31 4.94
N GLU A 216 21.56 27.25 5.25
CA GLU A 216 22.53 26.46 4.45
C GLU A 216 22.18 24.97 4.43
N SER A 217 21.54 24.45 5.50
CA SER A 217 21.03 23.10 5.63
C SER A 217 19.74 23.12 6.44
N TRP A 218 18.66 22.68 5.84
CA TRP A 218 17.37 22.54 6.51
C TRP A 218 17.42 21.49 7.63
N ASP A 219 18.10 20.37 7.42
CA ASP A 219 18.21 19.30 8.44
C ASP A 219 18.85 19.83 9.72
N VAL A 220 20.01 20.47 9.60
CA VAL A 220 20.73 21.03 10.76
C VAL A 220 19.92 22.13 11.44
N TRP A 221 19.23 22.95 10.66
CA TRP A 221 18.42 24.03 11.20
C TRP A 221 17.17 23.50 11.94
N LEU A 222 16.47 22.54 11.35
CA LEU A 222 15.28 21.93 11.94
C LEU A 222 15.63 21.11 13.19
N GLU A 223 16.74 20.38 13.20
CA GLU A 223 17.25 19.69 14.39
C GLU A 223 17.50 20.68 15.53
N LYS A 224 18.12 21.84 15.23
CA LYS A 224 18.34 22.88 16.23
C LYS A 224 17.03 23.42 16.79
N ILE A 225 16.09 23.80 15.93
CA ILE A 225 14.79 24.34 16.37
C ILE A 225 14.00 23.30 17.16
N GLY A 226 14.00 22.03 16.72
CA GLY A 226 13.40 20.94 17.47
C GLY A 226 13.96 20.78 18.88
N GLY A 227 15.27 20.83 19.03
CA GLY A 227 15.93 20.79 20.34
C GLY A 227 15.58 21.99 21.23
N GLU A 228 15.41 23.17 20.66
CA GLU A 228 14.96 24.38 21.39
C GLU A 228 13.50 24.23 21.86
N VAL A 229 12.61 23.75 21.00
CA VAL A 229 11.19 23.49 21.31
C VAL A 229 11.04 22.43 22.39
N GLU A 230 11.82 21.34 22.31
CA GLU A 230 11.82 20.29 23.33
C GLU A 230 12.34 20.77 24.69
N ALA A 231 13.32 21.68 24.67
CA ALA A 231 13.93 22.21 25.91
C ALA A 231 13.01 23.18 26.65
N ASP A 232 12.34 24.06 25.92
CA ASP A 232 11.40 25.04 26.48
C ASP A 232 10.38 25.51 25.42
N ASP A 233 9.30 24.79 25.30
CA ASP A 233 8.21 25.11 24.38
C ASP A 233 7.56 26.47 24.65
N SER A 234 7.60 26.96 25.88
CA SER A 234 7.03 28.24 26.29
C SER A 234 7.72 29.46 25.65
N LEU A 235 8.95 29.28 25.14
CA LEU A 235 9.64 30.34 24.40
C LEU A 235 8.88 30.79 23.14
N TYR A 236 8.11 29.85 22.57
CA TYR A 236 7.36 30.07 21.34
C TYR A 236 5.86 30.23 21.57
N ASP A 237 5.35 29.84 22.73
CA ASP A 237 3.92 29.81 23.02
C ASP A 237 3.41 31.17 23.48
N TYR A 238 2.93 31.90 22.52
CA TYR A 238 2.19 33.12 22.79
C TYR A 238 0.84 33.06 22.07
N PRO A 239 -0.25 32.84 22.80
CA PRO A 239 -1.56 32.66 22.21
C PRO A 239 -2.02 33.90 21.44
N TYR A 240 -2.47 33.66 20.21
CA TYR A 240 -3.16 34.69 19.42
C TYR A 240 -4.54 34.96 20.02
N GLY A 241 -4.66 35.97 20.83
CA GLY A 241 -5.83 36.20 21.70
C GLY A 241 -6.90 37.15 21.20
N GLY A 242 -6.93 37.58 19.94
CA GLY A 242 -7.93 38.55 19.49
C GLY A 242 -7.96 38.85 18.00
N THR A 243 -8.20 40.09 17.60
CA THR A 243 -8.31 40.48 16.19
C THR A 243 -6.95 40.85 15.61
N PHE A 244 -6.53 40.17 14.57
CA PHE A 244 -5.34 40.52 13.79
C PHE A 244 -5.50 41.93 13.20
N PRO A 245 -4.50 42.83 13.22
CA PRO A 245 -3.15 42.69 13.81
C PRO A 245 -3.05 43.09 15.29
N ASP A 246 -4.12 43.47 15.96
CA ASP A 246 -4.13 44.16 17.26
C ASP A 246 -3.69 43.30 18.45
N THR A 247 -3.35 42.07 18.20
CA THR A 247 -3.06 41.07 19.25
C THR A 247 -1.64 40.57 19.23
N PHE A 248 -0.80 41.12 18.38
CA PHE A 248 0.60 40.78 18.38
C PHE A 248 1.32 41.47 19.54
N ILE A 249 2.31 40.76 20.07
CA ILE A 249 3.13 41.26 21.14
C ILE A 249 3.93 42.46 20.65
N PRO A 250 3.93 43.58 21.37
CA PRO A 250 4.83 44.69 21.04
C PRO A 250 6.28 44.21 21.05
N PRO A 251 7.16 44.82 20.24
CA PRO A 251 8.57 44.46 20.17
C PRO A 251 9.28 44.47 21.54
N GLU A 252 8.94 45.42 22.37
CA GLU A 252 9.49 45.55 23.72
C GLU A 252 9.10 44.40 24.65
N GLU A 253 7.95 43.76 24.45
CA GLU A 253 7.48 42.61 25.23
C GLU A 253 8.02 41.29 24.68
N ASN A 254 8.37 41.27 23.39
CA ASN A 254 8.83 40.07 22.70
C ASN A 254 10.35 39.85 22.74
N GLN A 255 11.10 40.71 23.41
CA GLN A 255 12.59 40.70 23.38
C GLN A 255 13.25 39.39 23.83
N ASN A 256 12.54 38.56 24.57
CA ASN A 256 13.04 37.30 25.10
C ASN A 256 12.39 36.05 24.48
N HIS A 257 11.55 36.21 23.47
CA HIS A 257 10.88 35.11 22.81
C HIS A 257 11.57 34.76 21.49
N ALA A 258 11.53 33.48 21.14
CA ALA A 258 11.98 33.03 19.85
C ALA A 258 10.98 33.42 18.76
N ASN A 259 11.43 33.47 17.51
CA ASN A 259 10.58 33.82 16.38
C ASN A 259 9.54 32.72 16.09
N SER A 260 8.27 33.11 15.99
CA SER A 260 7.19 32.13 15.68
C SER A 260 7.31 31.51 14.31
N VAL A 261 8.02 32.14 13.35
CA VAL A 261 8.33 31.56 12.04
C VAL A 261 9.16 30.28 12.18
N ASP A 262 10.15 30.28 13.06
CA ASP A 262 11.04 29.13 13.30
C ASP A 262 10.21 27.93 13.78
N LYS A 263 9.37 28.12 14.80
CA LYS A 263 8.49 27.07 15.31
C LYS A 263 7.42 26.66 14.29
N ALA A 264 6.83 27.62 13.56
CA ALA A 264 5.83 27.33 12.54
C ALA A 264 6.39 26.45 11.41
N LEU A 265 7.60 26.74 10.93
CA LEU A 265 8.29 25.90 9.95
C LEU A 265 8.63 24.50 10.51
N TYR A 266 9.15 24.44 11.75
CA TYR A 266 9.47 23.17 12.39
C TYR A 266 8.22 22.30 12.58
N LEU A 267 7.11 22.85 13.06
CA LEU A 267 5.87 22.11 13.24
C LEU A 267 5.22 21.73 11.91
N THR A 268 5.32 22.57 10.89
CA THR A 268 4.89 22.23 9.51
C THR A 268 5.68 21.05 8.97
N TYR A 269 7.00 21.09 9.12
CA TYR A 269 7.88 19.98 8.74
C TYR A 269 7.50 18.68 9.47
N THR A 270 7.33 18.74 10.79
CA THR A 270 6.99 17.58 11.61
C THR A 270 5.64 16.99 11.21
N ALA A 271 4.63 17.82 11.01
CA ALA A 271 3.30 17.38 10.56
C ALA A 271 3.34 16.77 9.16
N TYR A 272 4.09 17.37 8.23
CA TYR A 272 4.25 16.83 6.88
C TYR A 272 4.98 15.49 6.89
N LYS A 273 6.07 15.35 7.65
CA LYS A 273 6.82 14.09 7.79
C LYS A 273 5.99 13.00 8.45
N ASP A 274 5.19 13.33 9.46
CA ASP A 274 4.27 12.37 10.06
C ASP A 274 3.24 11.88 9.04
N ALA A 275 2.61 12.76 8.28
CA ALA A 275 1.71 12.38 7.20
C ALA A 275 2.41 11.53 6.13
N ALA A 276 3.60 11.92 5.68
CA ALA A 276 4.39 11.24 4.65
C ALA A 276 4.90 9.86 5.11
N SER A 277 4.99 9.61 6.41
CA SER A 277 5.29 8.28 6.94
C SER A 277 4.13 7.29 6.82
N ARG A 278 2.93 7.78 6.49
CA ARG A 278 1.67 7.00 6.45
C ARG A 278 0.94 7.06 5.13
N TYR A 279 1.12 8.11 4.35
CA TYR A 279 0.36 8.41 3.13
C TYR A 279 1.28 8.92 2.02
N HIS A 280 0.80 8.89 0.78
CA HIS A 280 1.48 9.53 -0.33
C HIS A 280 1.32 11.05 -0.18
N CYS A 281 2.43 11.75 0.11
CA CYS A 281 2.40 13.20 0.34
C CYS A 281 3.23 13.93 -0.70
N TYR A 282 2.65 14.99 -1.25
CA TYR A 282 3.27 15.87 -2.24
C TYR A 282 3.26 17.30 -1.71
N ALA A 283 4.42 17.96 -1.72
CA ALA A 283 4.55 19.38 -1.43
C ALA A 283 4.78 20.14 -2.73
N MET A 284 3.92 21.07 -3.03
CA MET A 284 3.99 21.89 -4.24
C MET A 284 4.19 23.37 -3.90
N THR A 285 5.22 23.96 -4.49
CA THR A 285 5.52 25.36 -4.29
C THR A 285 4.57 26.24 -5.10
N ALA A 286 3.78 27.04 -4.41
CA ALA A 286 3.00 28.09 -5.03
C ALA A 286 3.90 29.25 -5.45
N ASN A 287 4.01 29.50 -6.73
CA ASN A 287 4.80 30.64 -7.22
C ASN A 287 4.07 31.95 -6.91
N THR A 288 4.46 32.60 -5.82
CA THR A 288 3.99 33.93 -5.50
C THR A 288 5.06 34.94 -5.89
N ASN A 289 4.71 35.91 -6.72
CA ASN A 289 5.58 37.05 -7.08
C ASN A 289 5.81 38.00 -5.88
N LYS A 290 6.03 37.47 -4.67
CA LYS A 290 6.27 38.27 -3.45
C LYS A 290 7.68 38.84 -3.37
N GLY A 291 8.48 38.69 -4.44
CA GLY A 291 9.81 39.31 -4.56
C GLY A 291 10.90 38.51 -3.86
N GLU A 292 12.11 39.08 -3.85
CA GLU A 292 13.31 38.45 -3.29
C GLU A 292 13.30 38.33 -1.76
N GLN A 293 12.23 38.77 -1.08
CA GLN A 293 12.18 38.91 0.37
C GLN A 293 11.90 37.60 1.14
N TYR A 294 11.43 36.52 0.43
CA TYR A 294 11.01 35.29 1.08
C TYR A 294 11.52 34.06 0.30
N VAL A 295 12.77 34.09 -0.11
CA VAL A 295 13.40 32.97 -0.84
C VAL A 295 13.39 31.68 -0.03
N TRP A 296 13.38 31.78 1.29
CA TRP A 296 13.31 30.65 2.20
C TRP A 296 11.97 29.88 2.13
N GLY A 297 10.84 30.55 1.81
CA GLY A 297 9.55 29.88 1.69
C GLY A 297 9.51 28.83 0.58
N PRO A 298 9.73 29.21 -0.69
CA PRO A 298 9.89 28.23 -1.78
C PRO A 298 10.97 27.18 -1.49
N ALA A 299 12.13 27.58 -0.95
CA ALA A 299 13.19 26.64 -0.61
C ALA A 299 12.76 25.63 0.49
N PHE A 300 11.88 26.02 1.40
CA PHE A 300 11.30 25.11 2.37
C PHE A 300 10.34 24.10 1.72
N MET A 301 9.50 24.57 0.80
CA MET A 301 8.60 23.67 0.04
C MET A 301 9.39 22.69 -0.82
N ASP A 302 10.44 23.15 -1.49
CA ASP A 302 11.34 22.28 -2.28
C ASP A 302 12.04 21.25 -1.37
N TYR A 303 12.41 21.63 -0.15
CA TYR A 303 12.97 20.70 0.84
C TYR A 303 11.93 19.67 1.30
N LEU A 304 10.67 20.07 1.54
CA LEU A 304 9.59 19.12 1.87
C LEU A 304 9.32 18.12 0.72
N ALA A 305 9.42 18.60 -0.53
CA ALA A 305 9.30 17.77 -1.72
C ALA A 305 10.50 16.83 -1.95
N GLY A 306 11.56 16.90 -1.11
CA GLY A 306 12.76 16.10 -1.29
C GLY A 306 13.68 16.58 -2.39
N GLY A 307 13.49 17.80 -2.90
CA GLY A 307 14.24 18.39 -4.02
C GLY A 307 13.80 17.89 -5.38
N GLU A 308 12.69 17.18 -5.48
CA GLU A 308 12.07 16.73 -6.72
C GLU A 308 11.08 17.77 -7.24
N GLU A 309 11.06 17.97 -8.56
CA GLU A 309 10.05 18.82 -9.20
C GLU A 309 8.74 18.05 -9.31
N VAL A 310 7.79 18.35 -8.42
CA VAL A 310 6.47 17.74 -8.41
C VAL A 310 5.50 18.59 -9.22
N ASP A 311 4.81 17.99 -10.18
CA ASP A 311 3.74 18.63 -10.94
C ASP A 311 2.41 17.83 -10.84
N PHE A 312 1.31 18.48 -11.21
CA PHE A 312 0.00 17.83 -11.16
C PHE A 312 -0.13 16.63 -12.11
N THR A 313 0.64 16.57 -13.19
CA THR A 313 0.64 15.43 -14.12
C THR A 313 1.29 14.21 -13.46
N GLY A 314 2.42 14.40 -12.77
CA GLY A 314 3.06 13.36 -11.99
C GLY A 314 2.14 12.82 -10.90
N ILE A 315 1.53 13.70 -10.10
CA ILE A 315 0.58 13.31 -9.05
C ILE A 315 -0.62 12.54 -9.63
N GLN A 316 -1.19 13.03 -10.74
CA GLN A 316 -2.28 12.32 -11.43
C GLN A 316 -1.87 10.92 -11.86
N ASN A 317 -0.67 10.77 -12.40
CA ASN A 317 -0.14 9.48 -12.81
C ASN A 317 0.05 8.54 -11.62
N ASP A 318 0.55 9.03 -10.49
CA ASP A 318 0.73 8.24 -9.28
C ASP A 318 -0.62 7.78 -8.67
N ILE A 319 -1.65 8.61 -8.77
CA ILE A 319 -3.00 8.22 -8.35
C ILE A 319 -3.59 7.19 -9.32
N PHE A 320 -3.39 7.38 -10.63
CA PHE A 320 -4.06 6.60 -11.66
C PHE A 320 -3.34 5.30 -12.03
N TYR A 321 -1.99 5.28 -12.04
CA TYR A 321 -1.20 4.13 -12.45
C TYR A 321 -0.51 3.45 -11.26
N LEU A 322 -0.61 2.14 -11.23
CA LEU A 322 0.05 1.29 -10.25
C LEU A 322 1.54 1.08 -10.60
N LEU A 323 1.83 0.92 -11.88
CA LEU A 323 3.16 0.72 -12.43
C LEU A 323 3.18 1.07 -13.92
N ASP A 324 4.39 1.31 -14.45
CA ASP A 324 4.59 1.72 -15.85
C ASP A 324 5.04 0.56 -16.74
N ALA A 325 5.05 0.86 -18.03
CA ALA A 325 5.54 -0.03 -19.08
C ALA A 325 7.01 -0.40 -18.85
N GLY A 326 7.34 -1.66 -19.11
CA GLY A 326 8.66 -2.24 -18.84
C GLY A 326 8.72 -3.06 -17.56
N SER A 327 7.68 -3.02 -16.74
CA SER A 327 7.52 -3.91 -15.59
C SER A 327 7.43 -5.37 -16.04
N GLN A 328 7.91 -6.28 -15.19
CA GLN A 328 7.99 -7.70 -15.52
C GLN A 328 7.68 -8.56 -14.31
N VAL A 329 6.97 -9.68 -14.51
CA VAL A 329 6.83 -10.73 -13.50
C VAL A 329 7.56 -11.96 -13.97
N ILE A 330 8.36 -12.57 -13.09
CA ILE A 330 8.98 -13.87 -13.30
C ILE A 330 8.36 -14.84 -12.30
N ASP A 331 7.71 -15.89 -12.82
CA ASP A 331 7.01 -16.89 -12.05
C ASP A 331 7.61 -18.27 -12.31
N VAL A 332 8.22 -18.85 -11.28
CA VAL A 332 8.92 -20.14 -11.33
C VAL A 332 7.95 -21.21 -10.88
N MET A 333 7.76 -22.24 -11.71
CA MET A 333 6.83 -23.34 -11.45
C MET A 333 7.18 -24.10 -10.16
N GLY A 334 6.16 -24.63 -9.50
CA GLY A 334 6.29 -25.35 -8.23
C GLY A 334 6.91 -26.73 -8.41
N LYS A 335 8.11 -26.92 -7.89
CA LYS A 335 8.83 -28.20 -8.00
C LYS A 335 9.64 -28.50 -6.76
N THR A 336 9.53 -29.74 -6.28
CA THR A 336 10.34 -30.31 -5.19
C THR A 336 10.65 -31.75 -5.49
N ASP A 337 11.36 -32.44 -4.61
CA ASP A 337 11.56 -33.91 -4.72
C ASP A 337 10.23 -34.69 -4.62
N ALA A 338 9.17 -34.08 -4.07
CA ALA A 338 7.90 -34.73 -3.80
C ALA A 338 6.83 -34.48 -4.88
N TYR A 339 6.91 -33.39 -5.60
CA TYR A 339 5.94 -32.98 -6.62
C TYR A 339 6.58 -32.11 -7.70
N ASP A 340 5.93 -32.06 -8.87
CA ASP A 340 6.41 -31.34 -10.05
C ASP A 340 5.21 -30.78 -10.82
N PHE A 341 5.14 -29.45 -10.91
CA PHE A 341 4.14 -28.73 -11.69
C PHE A 341 4.77 -28.20 -12.98
N ASP A 342 4.26 -28.64 -14.12
CA ASP A 342 4.60 -28.09 -15.42
C ASP A 342 3.61 -27.00 -15.85
N PHE A 343 4.10 -25.96 -16.49
CA PHE A 343 3.26 -24.98 -17.18
C PHE A 343 2.58 -25.62 -18.40
N VAL A 344 1.27 -25.43 -18.56
CA VAL A 344 0.55 -25.87 -19.75
C VAL A 344 0.84 -24.91 -20.90
N ASN A 345 1.91 -25.21 -21.68
CA ASN A 345 2.40 -24.35 -22.76
C ASN A 345 1.45 -24.34 -23.97
N SER A 346 0.33 -23.65 -23.84
CA SER A 346 -0.70 -23.52 -24.86
C SER A 346 -1.37 -22.15 -24.78
N LEU A 347 -1.65 -21.55 -25.94
CA LEU A 347 -2.41 -20.30 -26.00
C LEU A 347 -3.80 -20.42 -25.35
N ASP A 348 -4.43 -21.59 -25.42
CA ASP A 348 -5.76 -21.81 -24.83
C ASP A 348 -5.71 -21.89 -23.28
N ALA A 349 -4.56 -22.19 -22.71
CA ALA A 349 -4.33 -22.23 -21.28
C ALA A 349 -4.01 -20.84 -20.68
N LEU A 350 -3.94 -19.81 -21.52
CA LEU A 350 -3.58 -18.43 -21.14
C LEU A 350 -4.72 -17.47 -21.40
N GLU A 351 -4.93 -16.55 -20.46
CA GLU A 351 -5.84 -15.42 -20.61
C GLU A 351 -5.24 -14.18 -19.91
N VAL A 352 -5.38 -13.01 -20.54
CA VAL A 352 -5.11 -11.72 -19.90
C VAL A 352 -6.37 -10.88 -19.98
N THR A 353 -6.80 -10.37 -18.82
CA THR A 353 -7.94 -9.45 -18.72
C THR A 353 -7.48 -8.08 -18.21
N VAL A 354 -8.19 -7.02 -18.61
CA VAL A 354 -8.05 -5.66 -18.09
C VAL A 354 -9.42 -5.18 -17.68
N GLY A 355 -9.61 -4.82 -16.40
CA GLY A 355 -10.91 -4.45 -15.86
C GLY A 355 -11.99 -5.53 -16.11
N GLY A 356 -11.61 -6.81 -16.04
CA GLY A 356 -12.48 -7.95 -16.30
C GLY A 356 -12.78 -8.24 -17.78
N THR A 357 -12.22 -7.46 -18.72
CA THR A 357 -12.42 -7.69 -20.16
C THR A 357 -11.21 -8.44 -20.73
N ALA A 358 -11.47 -9.62 -21.33
CA ALA A 358 -10.42 -10.43 -21.94
C ALA A 358 -9.84 -9.75 -23.19
N LEU A 359 -8.50 -9.76 -23.27
CA LEU A 359 -7.78 -9.22 -24.42
C LEU A 359 -7.68 -10.23 -25.56
N GLY A 360 -7.61 -9.73 -26.78
CA GLY A 360 -7.26 -10.53 -27.94
C GLY A 360 -5.87 -11.14 -27.78
N LYS A 361 -5.70 -12.43 -28.10
CA LYS A 361 -4.48 -13.19 -27.91
C LYS A 361 -3.93 -13.76 -29.21
N GLU A 362 -2.61 -13.86 -29.32
CA GLU A 362 -1.91 -14.39 -30.52
C GLU A 362 -0.62 -15.13 -30.15
N VAL A 363 -0.17 -16.03 -31.01
CA VAL A 363 1.14 -16.70 -30.90
C VAL A 363 2.20 -15.82 -31.56
N LEU A 364 3.21 -15.42 -30.78
CA LEU A 364 4.36 -14.64 -31.27
C LEU A 364 5.57 -15.51 -31.64
N GLY A 365 5.66 -16.70 -31.07
CA GLY A 365 6.74 -17.65 -31.26
C GLY A 365 6.42 -19.00 -30.63
N GLU A 366 7.39 -19.92 -30.62
CA GLU A 366 7.21 -21.28 -30.11
C GLU A 366 6.76 -21.31 -28.63
N ASN A 367 7.29 -20.39 -27.81
CA ASN A 367 7.03 -20.30 -26.38
C ASN A 367 6.63 -18.86 -26.00
N SER A 368 6.05 -18.07 -26.88
CA SER A 368 5.75 -16.68 -26.65
C SER A 368 4.38 -16.30 -27.17
N TYR A 369 3.60 -15.63 -26.32
CA TYR A 369 2.21 -15.30 -26.52
C TYR A 369 1.98 -13.83 -26.25
N GLY A 370 1.26 -13.14 -27.15
CA GLY A 370 0.93 -11.74 -27.05
C GLY A 370 -0.54 -11.50 -26.73
N PHE A 371 -0.82 -10.48 -25.92
CA PHE A 371 -2.18 -10.09 -25.53
C PHE A 371 -2.37 -8.60 -25.70
N GLY A 372 -3.51 -8.22 -26.27
CA GLY A 372 -3.84 -6.84 -26.61
C GLY A 372 -2.92 -6.27 -27.68
N LYS A 373 -3.29 -5.13 -28.27
CA LYS A 373 -2.48 -4.44 -29.28
C LYS A 373 -2.28 -2.98 -28.91
N LYS A 374 -1.05 -2.51 -29.01
CA LYS A 374 -0.72 -1.08 -29.00
C LYS A 374 -0.95 -0.47 -30.40
N GLU A 375 -0.92 0.83 -30.50
CA GLU A 375 -1.07 1.56 -31.76
C GLU A 375 -0.01 1.18 -32.81
N ASP A 376 1.21 0.86 -32.36
CA ASP A 376 2.30 0.41 -33.21
C ASP A 376 2.18 -1.07 -33.66
N GLY A 377 1.11 -1.76 -33.26
CA GLY A 377 0.84 -3.15 -33.54
C GLY A 377 1.58 -4.15 -32.63
N SER A 378 2.42 -3.71 -31.71
CA SER A 378 3.05 -4.58 -30.72
C SER A 378 2.05 -5.00 -29.64
N SER A 379 2.36 -6.08 -28.88
CA SER A 379 1.47 -6.57 -27.84
C SER A 379 1.59 -5.73 -26.56
N GLN A 380 0.46 -5.46 -25.90
CA GLN A 380 0.41 -4.78 -24.62
C GLN A 380 1.05 -5.62 -23.51
N PHE A 381 0.80 -6.93 -23.55
CA PHE A 381 1.37 -7.89 -22.62
C PHE A 381 1.95 -9.06 -23.41
N VAL A 382 3.05 -9.63 -22.91
CA VAL A 382 3.68 -10.81 -23.52
C VAL A 382 3.96 -11.82 -22.42
N VAL A 383 3.58 -13.07 -22.64
CA VAL A 383 3.95 -14.20 -21.79
C VAL A 383 4.94 -15.05 -22.55
N THR A 384 6.10 -15.29 -21.97
CA THR A 384 7.15 -16.15 -22.51
C THR A 384 7.39 -17.32 -21.57
N TYR A 385 7.22 -18.53 -22.07
CA TYR A 385 7.54 -19.75 -21.35
C TYR A 385 9.01 -20.11 -21.52
N ILE A 386 9.67 -20.44 -20.41
CA ILE A 386 11.07 -20.88 -20.36
C ILE A 386 11.07 -22.32 -19.81
N PRO A 387 11.32 -23.32 -20.66
CA PRO A 387 11.42 -24.72 -20.23
C PRO A 387 12.61 -24.94 -19.29
N GLU A 388 12.50 -25.95 -18.43
CA GLU A 388 13.56 -26.40 -17.54
C GLU A 388 14.85 -26.72 -18.31
N GLY A 389 16.01 -26.40 -17.73
CA GLY A 389 17.33 -26.78 -18.26
C GLY A 389 17.85 -25.90 -19.40
N GLN A 390 17.28 -24.75 -19.68
CA GLN A 390 17.89 -23.78 -20.57
C GLN A 390 19.14 -23.14 -19.95
N GLU A 391 20.12 -22.83 -20.81
CA GLU A 391 21.37 -22.18 -20.35
C GLU A 391 21.07 -20.87 -19.63
N GLY A 392 21.43 -20.78 -18.34
CA GLY A 392 21.22 -19.62 -17.49
C GLY A 392 19.84 -19.52 -16.81
N VAL A 393 18.94 -20.50 -17.04
CA VAL A 393 17.63 -20.59 -16.42
C VAL A 393 17.42 -22.05 -16.01
N PRO A 394 17.79 -22.45 -14.80
CA PRO A 394 17.76 -23.87 -14.39
C PRO A 394 16.35 -24.39 -14.11
N GLU A 395 15.40 -23.52 -13.77
CA GLU A 395 14.04 -23.88 -13.37
C GLU A 395 13.01 -23.47 -14.42
N GLU A 396 11.96 -24.27 -14.55
CA GLU A 396 10.83 -23.95 -15.40
C GLU A 396 10.12 -22.70 -14.93
N SER A 397 9.84 -21.78 -15.85
CA SER A 397 9.24 -20.49 -15.50
C SER A 397 8.44 -19.86 -16.63
N ILE A 398 7.61 -18.89 -16.29
CA ILE A 398 7.03 -17.94 -17.22
C ILE A 398 7.53 -16.53 -16.91
N ILE A 399 7.68 -15.74 -17.96
CA ILE A 399 7.98 -14.31 -17.87
C ILE A 399 6.77 -13.57 -18.43
N TRP A 400 6.19 -12.70 -17.61
CA TRP A 400 5.11 -11.82 -18.03
C TRP A 400 5.62 -10.40 -18.17
N ASP A 401 5.84 -9.98 -19.42
CA ASP A 401 6.24 -8.62 -19.79
C ASP A 401 5.01 -7.72 -19.86
N ILE A 402 5.05 -6.60 -19.17
CA ILE A 402 4.02 -5.57 -19.12
C ILE A 402 4.52 -4.36 -19.91
N ASN A 403 3.97 -4.13 -21.11
CA ASN A 403 4.47 -3.14 -22.07
C ASN A 403 3.60 -1.86 -22.15
N VAL A 404 2.66 -1.71 -21.22
CA VAL A 404 1.79 -0.53 -21.07
C VAL A 404 1.66 -0.21 -19.59
N PRO A 405 1.37 1.04 -19.22
CA PRO A 405 1.05 1.36 -17.83
C PRO A 405 -0.15 0.56 -17.32
N VAL A 406 -0.12 0.13 -16.07
CA VAL A 406 -1.20 -0.60 -15.40
C VAL A 406 -1.94 0.36 -14.48
N SER A 407 -3.25 0.49 -14.69
CA SER A 407 -4.08 1.36 -13.87
C SER A 407 -4.33 0.80 -12.48
N SER A 408 -4.29 1.65 -11.47
CA SER A 408 -4.73 1.37 -10.10
C SER A 408 -6.23 1.05 -9.99
N PHE A 409 -7.01 1.32 -11.05
CA PHE A 409 -8.47 1.23 -11.06
C PHE A 409 -9.05 0.21 -12.06
N ALA A 410 -8.20 -0.45 -12.83
CA ALA A 410 -8.59 -1.48 -13.77
C ALA A 410 -7.62 -2.66 -13.66
N PRO A 411 -7.92 -3.65 -12.80
CA PRO A 411 -7.01 -4.76 -12.57
C PRO A 411 -6.61 -5.47 -13.85
N VAL A 412 -5.32 -5.68 -14.03
CA VAL A 412 -4.76 -6.53 -15.07
C VAL A 412 -4.51 -7.89 -14.46
N GLN A 413 -5.10 -8.93 -15.03
CA GLN A 413 -4.96 -10.29 -14.55
C GLN A 413 -4.38 -11.19 -15.64
N LEU A 414 -3.34 -11.93 -15.30
CA LEU A 414 -2.84 -13.05 -16.10
C LEU A 414 -3.31 -14.34 -15.46
N THR A 415 -4.14 -15.11 -16.17
CA THR A 415 -4.54 -16.46 -15.79
C THR A 415 -3.84 -17.47 -16.69
N TYR A 416 -3.26 -18.49 -16.09
CA TYR A 416 -2.59 -19.59 -16.77
C TYR A 416 -2.88 -20.93 -16.08
N LYS A 417 -2.55 -22.03 -16.73
CA LYS A 417 -2.71 -23.36 -16.16
C LYS A 417 -1.36 -24.00 -15.83
N VAL A 418 -1.33 -24.69 -14.69
CA VAL A 418 -0.25 -25.62 -14.32
C VAL A 418 -0.81 -27.03 -14.19
N LYS A 419 0.02 -28.04 -14.40
CA LYS A 419 -0.33 -29.44 -14.29
C LYS A 419 0.62 -30.18 -13.36
N LEU A 420 0.08 -30.89 -12.38
CA LEU A 420 0.86 -31.81 -11.57
C LEU A 420 1.17 -33.07 -12.40
N VAL A 421 2.44 -33.25 -12.76
CA VAL A 421 2.86 -34.33 -13.70
C VAL A 421 3.20 -35.65 -13.03
N ASN A 422 3.40 -35.66 -11.72
CA ASN A 422 3.77 -36.84 -10.94
C ASN A 422 2.88 -37.07 -9.72
N PRO A 423 1.52 -37.10 -9.87
CA PRO A 423 0.64 -37.30 -8.74
C PRO A 423 0.90 -38.67 -8.07
N CYS A 424 0.79 -38.71 -6.73
CA CYS A 424 0.81 -39.95 -6.00
C CYS A 424 -0.44 -40.77 -6.34
N THR A 425 -0.29 -42.11 -6.44
CA THR A 425 -1.37 -43.05 -6.79
C THR A 425 -1.86 -43.86 -5.60
N GLU A 426 -1.25 -43.73 -4.43
CA GLU A 426 -1.72 -44.36 -3.19
C GLU A 426 -2.93 -43.58 -2.64
N ALA A 427 -3.89 -44.31 -2.05
CA ALA A 427 -5.07 -43.70 -1.46
C ALA A 427 -4.68 -42.73 -0.34
N GLY A 428 -5.24 -41.51 -0.39
CA GLY A 428 -4.93 -40.45 0.56
C GLY A 428 -5.22 -39.06 0.04
N THR A 429 -5.10 -38.07 0.90
CA THR A 429 -5.18 -36.63 0.54
C THR A 429 -3.79 -36.04 0.54
N TYR A 430 -3.44 -35.36 -0.53
CA TYR A 430 -2.14 -34.75 -0.79
C TYR A 430 -2.29 -33.24 -0.93
N GLY A 431 -1.43 -32.48 -0.22
CA GLY A 431 -1.48 -31.05 -0.17
C GLY A 431 -2.61 -30.52 0.72
N GLN A 432 -2.69 -29.21 0.81
CA GLN A 432 -3.77 -28.47 1.47
C GLN A 432 -4.11 -27.27 0.61
N TYR A 433 -5.40 -27.09 0.33
CA TYR A 433 -5.84 -26.01 -0.53
C TYR A 433 -5.79 -24.66 0.20
N ASP A 434 -5.03 -23.73 -0.34
CA ASP A 434 -4.92 -22.33 0.09
C ASP A 434 -4.95 -21.46 -1.17
N PRO A 435 -6.09 -20.83 -1.51
CA PRO A 435 -6.28 -20.19 -2.81
C PRO A 435 -5.37 -18.99 -3.04
N ASP A 436 -4.97 -18.27 -2.00
CA ASP A 436 -4.22 -17.00 -2.11
C ASP A 436 -2.81 -17.03 -1.48
N GLY A 437 -2.40 -18.16 -0.91
CA GLY A 437 -1.09 -18.30 -0.27
C GLY A 437 -0.96 -17.54 1.07
N SER A 438 -2.07 -17.08 1.65
CA SER A 438 -2.08 -16.25 2.86
C SER A 438 -1.85 -17.04 4.14
N LEU A 439 -2.26 -18.31 4.17
CA LEU A 439 -2.21 -19.17 5.36
C LEU A 439 -0.87 -19.90 5.51
N GLY A 440 -0.02 -19.90 4.48
CA GLY A 440 1.32 -20.49 4.54
C GLY A 440 1.32 -21.99 4.84
N TYR A 441 0.34 -22.74 4.34
CA TYR A 441 0.30 -24.19 4.52
C TYR A 441 1.52 -24.87 3.87
N GLU A 442 2.03 -25.92 4.50
CA GLU A 442 2.95 -26.85 3.86
C GLU A 442 2.15 -27.73 2.89
N GLY A 443 2.51 -27.73 1.61
CA GLY A 443 1.75 -28.52 0.64
C GLY A 443 2.27 -28.43 -0.78
N LEU A 444 1.35 -28.59 -1.73
CA LEU A 444 1.65 -28.53 -3.16
C LEU A 444 1.59 -27.08 -3.64
N TYR A 445 2.71 -26.39 -3.62
CA TYR A 445 2.82 -25.03 -4.12
C TYR A 445 2.76 -25.00 -5.65
N THR A 446 1.92 -24.14 -6.22
CA THR A 446 1.83 -23.95 -7.67
C THR A 446 3.06 -23.27 -8.27
N ASN A 447 3.87 -22.63 -7.42
CA ASN A 447 5.11 -21.95 -7.80
C ASN A 447 6.16 -22.03 -6.69
N ASN A 448 7.45 -22.02 -7.06
CA ASN A 448 8.56 -21.88 -6.13
C ASN A 448 8.83 -20.40 -5.78
N SER A 449 8.57 -19.51 -6.72
CA SER A 449 8.60 -18.05 -6.52
C SER A 449 7.83 -17.36 -7.62
N ALA A 450 7.25 -16.20 -7.31
CA ALA A 450 6.73 -15.27 -8.31
C ALA A 450 7.15 -13.87 -7.87
N VAL A 451 7.89 -13.16 -8.72
CA VAL A 451 8.53 -11.88 -8.40
C VAL A 451 8.17 -10.83 -9.44
N LEU A 452 7.62 -9.71 -8.97
CA LEU A 452 7.41 -8.50 -9.75
C LEU A 452 8.69 -7.67 -9.72
N TYR A 453 9.15 -7.23 -10.88
CA TYR A 453 10.16 -6.21 -11.10
C TYR A 453 9.45 -4.97 -11.64
N PRO A 454 9.06 -4.04 -10.77
CA PRO A 454 8.26 -2.91 -11.19
C PRO A 454 9.09 -1.81 -11.83
N VAL A 455 8.47 -1.11 -12.78
CA VAL A 455 8.88 0.22 -13.22
C VAL A 455 7.85 1.20 -12.67
N ARG A 456 8.30 2.24 -11.99
CA ARG A 456 7.44 3.27 -11.39
C ARG A 456 6.90 4.23 -12.46
N THR A 457 5.92 5.02 -12.11
CA THR A 457 5.27 6.02 -12.99
C THR A 457 6.22 7.10 -13.49
N ASP A 458 7.33 7.34 -12.79
CA ASP A 458 8.42 8.22 -13.19
C ASP A 458 9.46 7.54 -14.11
N GLY A 459 9.26 6.25 -14.43
CA GLY A 459 10.16 5.44 -15.26
C GLY A 459 11.36 4.86 -14.53
N THR A 460 11.47 5.01 -13.21
CA THR A 460 12.54 4.40 -12.41
C THR A 460 12.23 2.93 -12.08
N GLU A 461 13.28 2.11 -11.93
CA GLU A 461 13.13 0.72 -11.49
C GLU A 461 12.88 0.69 -9.97
N GLY A 462 11.81 0.02 -9.52
CA GLY A 462 11.53 -0.25 -8.12
C GLY A 462 12.24 -1.50 -7.60
N ALA A 463 12.17 -1.71 -6.28
CA ALA A 463 12.67 -2.93 -5.67
C ALA A 463 11.84 -4.16 -6.10
N PRO A 464 12.45 -5.36 -6.24
CA PRO A 464 11.71 -6.57 -6.52
C PRO A 464 10.71 -6.91 -5.42
N GLU A 465 9.50 -7.31 -5.79
CA GLU A 465 8.43 -7.64 -4.88
C GLU A 465 7.85 -9.04 -5.13
N TRP A 466 7.55 -9.77 -4.06
CA TRP A 466 7.10 -11.17 -4.13
C TRP A 466 5.58 -11.25 -4.06
N PHE A 467 5.01 -12.14 -4.87
CA PHE A 467 3.62 -12.59 -4.75
C PHE A 467 3.49 -13.69 -3.69
N GLY A 468 2.27 -13.98 -3.26
CA GLY A 468 1.95 -15.17 -2.49
C GLY A 468 2.23 -16.47 -3.25
N MET A 469 2.29 -17.57 -2.51
CA MET A 469 2.52 -18.91 -3.05
C MET A 469 1.30 -19.79 -2.72
N PRO A 470 0.24 -19.78 -3.54
CA PRO A 470 -0.95 -20.58 -3.29
C PRO A 470 -0.65 -22.07 -3.41
N THR A 471 -1.26 -22.84 -2.51
CA THR A 471 -1.17 -24.31 -2.50
C THR A 471 -2.47 -24.93 -2.99
N VAL A 472 -2.36 -26.13 -3.54
CA VAL A 472 -3.47 -26.93 -4.04
C VAL A 472 -3.46 -28.30 -3.40
N SER A 473 -4.55 -29.05 -3.56
CA SER A 473 -4.69 -30.40 -3.02
C SER A 473 -5.41 -31.31 -3.98
N TYR A 474 -5.24 -32.62 -3.81
CA TYR A 474 -6.04 -33.64 -4.46
C TYR A 474 -6.21 -34.85 -3.54
N THR A 475 -7.22 -35.68 -3.84
CA THR A 475 -7.50 -36.89 -3.08
C THR A 475 -7.52 -38.08 -4.03
N VAL A 476 -6.81 -39.17 -3.67
CA VAL A 476 -6.89 -40.47 -4.31
C VAL A 476 -7.79 -41.35 -3.45
N GLU A 477 -8.90 -41.81 -4.00
CA GLU A 477 -9.84 -42.70 -3.30
C GLU A 477 -9.26 -44.12 -3.18
N GLU A 478 -9.58 -44.81 -2.07
CA GLU A 478 -9.31 -46.22 -1.98
C GLU A 478 -10.09 -46.97 -3.07
N PRO A 479 -9.49 -47.93 -3.77
CA PRO A 479 -10.23 -48.78 -4.71
C PRO A 479 -11.39 -49.46 -3.99
N ASP A 480 -12.59 -49.42 -4.56
CA ASP A 480 -13.72 -50.17 -4.04
C ASP A 480 -13.33 -51.63 -3.81
N GLU A 481 -13.42 -52.10 -2.59
CA GLU A 481 -13.25 -53.53 -2.34
C GLU A 481 -14.23 -54.32 -3.26
N PRO A 482 -13.74 -55.31 -4.01
CA PRO A 482 -14.63 -56.10 -4.85
C PRO A 482 -15.74 -56.68 -3.96
N PRO A 483 -17.00 -56.70 -4.43
CA PRO A 483 -18.10 -57.20 -3.63
C PRO A 483 -17.78 -58.58 -3.10
N VAL A 484 -17.73 -58.73 -1.78
CA VAL A 484 -17.50 -60.03 -1.14
C VAL A 484 -18.65 -60.94 -1.57
N GLU A 485 -18.37 -61.95 -2.38
CA GLU A 485 -19.38 -62.97 -2.72
C GLU A 485 -19.94 -63.50 -1.40
N PRO A 486 -21.27 -63.55 -1.24
CA PRO A 486 -21.87 -64.07 -0.01
C PRO A 486 -21.45 -65.52 0.20
N THR A 487 -20.63 -65.74 1.20
CA THR A 487 -20.25 -67.11 1.63
C THR A 487 -21.53 -67.85 2.02
N VAL A 488 -21.96 -68.78 1.17
CA VAL A 488 -23.12 -69.61 1.46
C VAL A 488 -22.77 -70.44 2.66
N THR A 489 -23.26 -70.13 3.82
CA THR A 489 -23.18 -70.93 5.03
C THR A 489 -24.05 -72.13 4.85
N PRO A 490 -23.53 -73.42 5.01
CA PRO A 490 -24.37 -74.58 4.93
C PRO A 490 -25.45 -74.56 6.04
N GLU A 491 -26.68 -74.78 5.59
CA GLU A 491 -27.88 -74.84 6.43
C GLU A 491 -27.76 -75.98 7.46
N ALA A 492 -27.77 -75.70 8.73
CA ALA A 492 -27.82 -76.68 9.80
C ALA A 492 -29.25 -77.25 9.95
N PRO A 493 -29.44 -78.57 10.27
CA PRO A 493 -30.75 -79.21 10.24
C PRO A 493 -31.66 -78.73 11.36
N THR A 494 -32.92 -78.51 11.00
CA THR A 494 -34.03 -78.04 11.81
C THR A 494 -34.34 -79.05 12.93
N PRO A 495 -34.50 -78.61 14.24
CA PRO A 495 -35.20 -79.37 15.28
C PRO A 495 -36.68 -79.01 15.29
N ALA A 496 -37.51 -80.07 15.55
CA ALA A 496 -38.96 -80.03 15.61
C ALA A 496 -39.52 -79.13 16.77
N PRO A 497 -40.82 -78.81 16.72
CA PRO A 497 -41.42 -77.78 17.56
C PRO A 497 -41.78 -78.27 18.95
N ASP A 498 -41.57 -77.46 19.98
CA ASP A 498 -42.20 -77.65 21.27
C ASP A 498 -43.07 -76.40 21.62
N THR A 499 -44.23 -76.70 22.13
CA THR A 499 -45.34 -75.85 22.44
C THR A 499 -45.23 -75.28 23.84
N GLY A 500 -45.58 -74.03 24.00
CA GLY A 500 -46.01 -73.61 25.30
C GLY A 500 -45.81 -72.19 25.81
N THR A 501 -46.81 -71.41 25.61
CA THR A 501 -47.47 -70.50 26.54
C THR A 501 -46.78 -69.24 27.11
N THR A 502 -47.46 -68.17 26.80
CA THR A 502 -47.96 -67.02 27.60
C THR A 502 -47.05 -65.89 28.08
N SER A 503 -47.60 -64.76 27.73
CA SER A 503 -47.84 -63.50 28.45
C SER A 503 -46.77 -62.39 28.45
N ARG A 504 -47.10 -61.42 27.73
CA ARG A 504 -47.15 -59.93 27.83
C ARG A 504 -46.79 -59.32 29.22
N PRO A 505 -46.48 -57.99 29.33
CA PRO A 505 -46.59 -56.90 28.38
C PRO A 505 -45.39 -55.90 28.32
N ALA A 506 -45.55 -54.98 27.38
CA ALA A 506 -44.74 -53.84 27.04
C ALA A 506 -44.50 -52.79 28.13
N VAL A 507 -43.35 -52.15 28.08
CA VAL A 507 -43.20 -50.75 28.54
C VAL A 507 -42.41 -50.01 27.49
N LYS A 508 -43.00 -48.90 27.10
CA LYS A 508 -42.54 -47.84 26.23
C LYS A 508 -41.55 -46.96 26.99
N ALA A 509 -40.47 -46.58 26.42
CA ALA A 509 -39.70 -45.42 26.90
C ALA A 509 -39.28 -44.54 25.71
N GLU A 510 -39.69 -43.29 25.81
CA GLU A 510 -39.35 -42.19 24.95
C GLU A 510 -37.91 -41.69 25.19
N PRO A 511 -37.33 -40.95 24.25
CA PRO A 511 -35.94 -40.51 24.33
C PRO A 511 -35.79 -39.22 25.15
N ALA A 512 -34.74 -39.17 25.94
CA ALA A 512 -34.33 -37.96 26.66
C ALA A 512 -33.47 -37.08 25.78
N ALA A 513 -33.85 -35.80 25.69
CA ALA A 513 -33.05 -34.71 25.19
C ALA A 513 -31.99 -34.35 26.24
N THR A 514 -30.73 -34.21 25.82
CA THR A 514 -29.69 -33.58 26.62
C THR A 514 -29.18 -32.35 25.90
N GLY A 515 -29.42 -31.22 26.54
CA GLY A 515 -28.87 -29.95 26.18
C GLY A 515 -27.40 -29.86 26.54
N ASP A 516 -26.77 -29.13 25.73
CA ASP A 516 -25.37 -28.72 25.76
C ASP A 516 -25.18 -27.55 26.71
N HIS A 517 -24.15 -27.55 27.51
CA HIS A 517 -23.46 -26.39 28.06
C HIS A 517 -22.13 -26.84 28.68
N THR A 518 -21.03 -26.46 28.05
CA THR A 518 -19.75 -25.97 28.58
C THR A 518 -18.75 -25.98 27.45
N ASP A 519 -18.16 -24.81 27.15
CA ASP A 519 -16.80 -24.53 27.51
C ASP A 519 -16.33 -23.20 26.90
N GLY A 520 -16.52 -22.15 27.66
CA GLY A 520 -15.94 -20.83 27.36
C GLY A 520 -14.76 -20.45 28.27
N ILE A 521 -13.96 -21.41 28.78
CA ILE A 521 -12.94 -21.10 29.81
C ILE A 521 -11.50 -21.35 29.35
N TRP A 522 -11.25 -22.02 28.22
CA TRP A 522 -9.87 -22.37 27.82
C TRP A 522 -9.14 -21.34 26.96
N MET A 523 -9.80 -20.32 26.41
CA MET A 523 -9.17 -19.27 25.58
C MET A 523 -8.50 -18.12 26.38
N VAL A 524 -8.73 -18.02 27.68
CA VAL A 524 -8.12 -16.93 28.50
C VAL A 524 -6.77 -17.33 29.11
N LEU A 525 -6.41 -18.60 29.13
CA LEU A 525 -5.17 -19.08 29.74
C LEU A 525 -3.97 -19.12 28.79
N LEU A 526 -4.16 -19.07 27.48
CA LEU A 526 -3.05 -19.05 26.50
C LEU A 526 -2.52 -17.63 26.22
N ALA A 527 -3.31 -16.58 26.43
CA ALA A 527 -2.83 -15.19 26.30
C ALA A 527 -1.98 -14.73 27.50
N GLY A 528 -2.11 -15.34 28.68
CA GLY A 528 -1.32 -15.04 29.87
C GLY A 528 0.11 -15.58 29.84
N ALA A 529 0.37 -16.67 29.13
CA ALA A 529 1.68 -17.32 29.08
C ALA A 529 2.66 -16.61 28.12
N ALA A 530 2.15 -15.96 27.05
CA ALA A 530 2.98 -15.25 26.10
C ALA A 530 3.52 -13.90 26.65
N LEU A 531 2.74 -13.20 27.48
CA LEU A 531 3.20 -11.96 28.14
C LEU A 531 4.23 -12.22 29.26
N GLY A 532 4.16 -13.36 29.94
CA GLY A 532 5.12 -13.74 30.98
C GLY A 532 6.52 -14.04 30.44
N ALA A 533 6.61 -14.63 29.26
CA ALA A 533 7.89 -14.98 28.63
C ALA A 533 8.66 -13.74 28.11
N VAL A 534 7.97 -12.73 27.60
CA VAL A 534 8.58 -11.48 27.11
C VAL A 534 9.13 -10.63 28.25
N LEU A 535 8.47 -10.62 29.41
CA LEU A 535 8.93 -9.89 30.59
C LEU A 535 10.13 -10.57 31.29
N CYS A 536 10.23 -11.89 31.24
CA CYS A 536 11.40 -12.61 31.77
C CYS A 536 12.65 -12.47 30.90
N LEU A 537 12.50 -12.40 29.57
CA LEU A 537 13.62 -12.18 28.64
C LEU A 537 14.19 -10.76 28.74
N LYS A 538 13.33 -9.72 28.87
CA LYS A 538 13.80 -8.33 29.11
C LYS A 538 14.54 -8.15 30.46
N LYS A 539 14.21 -8.95 31.47
CA LYS A 539 14.87 -8.88 32.78
C LYS A 539 16.22 -9.62 32.81
N LYS A 540 16.43 -10.59 31.91
CA LYS A 540 17.68 -11.35 31.77
C LYS A 540 18.74 -10.59 30.95
N MET A 541 18.31 -9.77 29.97
CA MET A 541 19.22 -8.94 29.17
C MET A 541 19.76 -7.70 29.91
N LYS A 542 19.13 -7.26 31.00
CA LYS A 542 19.61 -6.13 31.82
C LYS A 542 20.61 -6.52 32.90
N ARG A 543 20.97 -7.82 33.04
CA ARG A 543 21.93 -8.34 34.05
C ARG A 543 23.24 -8.85 33.47
N SER A 544 23.46 -8.76 32.15
CA SER A 544 24.71 -9.15 31.51
C SER A 544 25.39 -7.98 30.79
N GLY A 545 25.46 -6.85 31.45
CA GLY A 545 26.25 -5.70 31.02
C GLY A 545 27.34 -5.49 32.04
N CYS A 546 28.48 -6.08 31.75
CA CYS A 546 29.83 -5.61 32.13
C CYS A 546 30.65 -5.62 30.86
#